data_3e17d7874aed7312ca0b736627fd3867
#
_entry.id   3e17d7874aed7312ca0b736627fd3867
#
_cell.length_a   1.000
_cell.length_b   1.000
_cell.length_c   1.000
_cell.angle_alpha   90.00
_cell.angle_beta   90.00
_cell.angle_gamma   90.00
#
_symmetry.space_group_name_H-M   'P 1'
#
loop_
_entity.id
_entity.type
_entity.pdbx_description
1 polymer ?
#
loop_
_entity_poly.entity_id
_entity_poly.type
_entity_poly.pdbx_seq_one_letter_code
_entity_poly.pdbx_strand_id
1 'polypeptide(L)'
;MIQRHTVRLASRYTRAWSVRATSPRPHGTFVRARRRTSAMATADRRVRVAVVGGGAAGLAAAKELRAEGHTPVVFEQGTHVGGVWVYDPRVESDDVTGTDPSRAKVHGSMYASLRTNLPREVMGYPSFPFTKVFAGDDRRFCGHGEVRAYLAAYAEHHTLTEHINTSTEVVKAEPIQASSSEKDSAAEDSRWGPRWRVHTRRVGASPDSIQTDTFDAVVVCNGHYSEPRTPTYPGSDAWPGVQTHSHNYRTPDDTFAGKKIVVLGAMASGEDLSREIATVASEVVLAARGFDPTAEKNDFPIESYPANAKLKPGIVELIPESSGVKFEDGSVESGVDVILYATGYKYAFPFLDVESDEDENEIVSAEDNCVSPLYKHVFSPSLAPSLSFIGLPWKVVPFPQFEVQGRWIAKALSGSAELPGRDVMSKASEAFEKSLETRAVAKRHAHRMGEAQFEYNDELAHLCGSPPLGTWRAEMYRATGVRKRSEPRTYRDGPTPWSDADAREAARREASSCGFEVDPARDEVEVGVA
;
A
#
# COMPACT_ATOMS: atom_id res chain seq x y z
N MET A 1 -6.56 23.10 22.51
CA MET A 1 -5.21 22.61 22.84
C MET A 1 -4.81 21.35 22.04
N ILE A 2 -5.76 20.61 21.47
CA ILE A 2 -5.53 19.34 20.76
C ILE A 2 -4.94 19.54 19.33
N GLN A 3 -5.24 20.65 18.67
CA GLN A 3 -4.72 20.96 17.32
C GLN A 3 -3.20 21.17 17.25
N ARG A 4 -2.55 21.54 18.34
CA ARG A 4 -1.09 21.82 18.33
C ARG A 4 -0.19 20.58 18.43
N HIS A 5 -0.71 19.42 18.86
CA HIS A 5 0.08 18.19 18.99
C HIS A 5 0.17 17.41 17.70
N THR A 6 -0.89 17.39 16.91
CA THR A 6 -0.94 16.65 15.62
C THR A 6 -0.04 17.30 14.56
N VAL A 7 0.04 18.62 14.53
CA VAL A 7 0.90 19.37 13.61
C VAL A 7 2.39 19.19 13.93
N ARG A 8 2.75 18.96 15.21
CA ARG A 8 4.16 18.70 15.58
C ARG A 8 4.66 17.31 15.20
N LEU A 9 3.79 16.32 15.06
CA LEU A 9 4.18 14.96 14.62
C LEU A 9 4.41 14.90 13.10
N ALA A 10 3.59 15.57 12.30
CA ALA A 10 3.78 15.63 10.85
C ALA A 10 5.12 16.31 10.48
N SER A 11 5.45 17.46 11.11
CA SER A 11 6.71 18.18 10.84
C SER A 11 7.98 17.40 11.25
N ARG A 12 7.84 16.31 12.01
CA ARG A 12 8.98 15.46 12.41
C ARG A 12 9.27 14.32 11.43
N TYR A 13 8.27 13.92 10.62
CA TYR A 13 8.45 12.83 9.65
C TYR A 13 9.34 13.25 8.47
N THR A 14 9.20 14.49 8.02
CA THR A 14 9.84 15.02 6.82
C THR A 14 11.27 15.53 7.05
N ARG A 15 11.63 15.93 8.27
CA ARG A 15 13.03 16.34 8.55
C ARG A 15 14.06 15.21 8.41
N ALA A 16 13.64 13.95 8.40
CA ALA A 16 14.57 12.83 8.23
C ALA A 16 15.10 12.68 6.80
N TRP A 17 14.40 13.26 5.80
CA TRP A 17 14.77 13.17 4.39
C TRP A 17 15.35 14.46 3.81
N SER A 18 15.27 15.61 4.52
CA SER A 18 15.83 16.87 4.05
C SER A 18 17.28 17.00 4.51
N VAL A 19 18.22 16.44 3.77
CA VAL A 19 19.62 16.86 3.82
C VAL A 19 19.69 18.20 3.06
N ARG A 20 19.65 19.31 3.77
CA ARG A 20 19.93 20.62 3.16
C ARG A 20 21.37 20.61 2.65
N ALA A 21 21.53 20.68 1.36
CA ALA A 21 22.78 21.10 0.76
C ALA A 21 23.04 22.57 1.19
N THR A 22 23.84 22.78 2.23
CA THR A 22 24.35 24.09 2.58
C THR A 22 25.45 24.45 1.59
N SER A 23 25.12 25.25 0.59
CA SER A 23 26.13 25.90 -0.23
C SER A 23 26.77 27.04 0.54
N PRO A 24 28.09 27.11 0.67
CA PRO A 24 28.77 28.32 1.15
C PRO A 24 28.68 29.42 0.08
N ARG A 25 28.30 30.61 0.48
CA ARG A 25 28.41 31.81 -0.40
C ARG A 25 29.88 32.10 -0.65
N PRO A 26 30.35 32.23 -1.89
CA PRO A 26 31.66 32.75 -2.17
C PRO A 26 31.61 34.29 -2.34
N HIS A 27 32.32 35.02 -1.50
CA HIS A 27 32.89 36.31 -1.89
C HIS A 27 34.18 36.04 -2.66
N GLY A 28 34.30 36.53 -3.87
CA GLY A 28 35.59 36.59 -4.56
C GLY A 28 35.49 36.51 -6.08
N THR A 29 35.77 37.66 -6.71
CA THR A 29 36.34 37.93 -8.04
C THR A 29 36.13 36.96 -9.19
N PHE A 30 35.41 37.44 -10.20
CA PHE A 30 35.22 36.81 -11.50
C PHE A 30 36.53 36.61 -12.25
N VAL A 31 36.94 35.35 -12.42
CA VAL A 31 37.80 34.92 -13.53
C VAL A 31 36.96 34.09 -14.46
N ARG A 32 36.76 34.57 -15.66
CA ARG A 32 35.94 33.98 -16.73
C ARG A 32 36.63 32.76 -17.32
N ALA A 33 36.56 31.61 -16.66
CA ALA A 33 36.92 30.33 -17.26
C ALA A 33 35.77 29.86 -18.18
N ARG A 34 36.02 29.84 -19.49
CA ARG A 34 35.14 29.20 -20.47
C ARG A 34 35.06 27.70 -20.14
N ARG A 35 34.08 27.27 -19.36
CA ARG A 35 33.66 25.87 -19.34
C ARG A 35 33.01 25.58 -20.69
N ARG A 36 33.67 24.77 -21.49
CA ARG A 36 33.00 23.98 -22.52
C ARG A 36 32.06 23.04 -21.76
N THR A 37 30.82 23.43 -21.57
CA THR A 37 29.75 22.50 -21.29
C THR A 37 29.50 21.72 -22.57
N SER A 38 30.09 20.53 -22.67
CA SER A 38 29.55 19.49 -23.50
C SER A 38 28.16 19.18 -22.91
N ALA A 39 27.13 19.84 -23.43
CA ALA A 39 25.80 19.36 -23.33
C ALA A 39 25.75 18.10 -24.23
N MET A 40 26.15 16.95 -23.66
CA MET A 40 25.70 15.68 -24.21
C MET A 40 24.17 15.73 -24.09
N ALA A 41 23.52 15.79 -25.26
CA ALA A 41 22.10 15.52 -25.35
C ALA A 41 21.86 14.23 -24.56
N THR A 42 21.09 14.30 -23.48
CA THR A 42 20.61 13.14 -22.77
C THR A 42 19.78 12.38 -23.80
N ALA A 43 20.33 11.28 -24.31
CA ALA A 43 19.59 10.41 -25.22
C ALA A 43 18.32 10.01 -24.49
N ASP A 44 17.18 10.22 -25.15
CA ASP A 44 15.84 9.80 -24.71
C ASP A 44 15.85 8.25 -24.60
N ARG A 45 16.33 7.75 -23.44
CA ARG A 45 16.52 6.32 -23.21
C ARG A 45 15.17 5.64 -23.07
N ARG A 46 14.86 4.77 -24.01
CA ARG A 46 13.67 3.93 -23.99
C ARG A 46 14.05 2.53 -23.56
N VAL A 47 13.33 1.99 -22.58
CA VAL A 47 13.66 0.69 -21.99
C VAL A 47 12.44 -0.22 -21.94
N ARG A 48 12.68 -1.52 -21.93
CA ARG A 48 11.67 -2.56 -21.69
C ARG A 48 11.64 -2.90 -20.21
N VAL A 49 10.48 -2.72 -19.57
CA VAL A 49 10.32 -2.80 -18.12
C VAL A 49 9.33 -3.90 -17.74
N ALA A 50 9.77 -4.85 -16.90
CA ALA A 50 8.87 -5.81 -16.28
C ALA A 50 8.16 -5.17 -15.09
N VAL A 51 6.83 -5.19 -15.10
CA VAL A 51 5.98 -4.73 -14.00
C VAL A 51 5.33 -5.95 -13.35
N VAL A 52 5.65 -6.22 -12.09
CA VAL A 52 5.15 -7.39 -11.38
C VAL A 52 3.88 -7.06 -10.60
N GLY A 53 2.74 -7.51 -11.10
CA GLY A 53 1.40 -7.26 -10.57
C GLY A 53 0.59 -6.27 -11.41
N GLY A 54 -0.66 -6.64 -11.74
CA GLY A 54 -1.64 -5.84 -12.49
C GLY A 54 -2.69 -5.17 -11.60
N GLY A 55 -2.36 -4.94 -10.33
CA GLY A 55 -3.18 -4.15 -9.41
C GLY A 55 -3.08 -2.64 -9.67
N ALA A 56 -3.67 -1.83 -8.79
CA ALA A 56 -3.65 -0.37 -8.93
C ALA A 56 -2.23 0.21 -9.08
N ALA A 57 -1.24 -0.32 -8.36
CA ALA A 57 0.16 0.11 -8.46
C ALA A 57 0.77 -0.19 -9.84
N GLY A 58 0.55 -1.42 -10.35
CA GLY A 58 1.08 -1.83 -11.66
C GLY A 58 0.44 -1.11 -12.83
N LEU A 59 -0.86 -0.81 -12.74
CA LEU A 59 -1.54 0.00 -13.75
C LEU A 59 -0.99 1.43 -13.79
N ALA A 60 -0.75 2.04 -12.62
CA ALA A 60 -0.10 3.36 -12.54
C ALA A 60 1.33 3.33 -13.10
N ALA A 61 2.12 2.30 -12.76
CA ALA A 61 3.46 2.09 -13.30
C ALA A 61 3.42 2.01 -14.83
N ALA A 62 2.58 1.13 -15.38
CA ALA A 62 2.48 0.92 -16.82
C ALA A 62 2.11 2.20 -17.58
N LYS A 63 1.13 2.96 -17.03
CA LYS A 63 0.71 4.25 -17.61
C LYS A 63 1.85 5.26 -17.64
N GLU A 64 2.56 5.44 -16.51
CA GLU A 64 3.63 6.45 -16.43
C GLU A 64 4.85 6.02 -17.27
N LEU A 65 5.19 4.74 -17.30
CA LEU A 65 6.25 4.20 -18.17
C LEU A 65 5.96 4.46 -19.65
N ARG A 66 4.72 4.20 -20.10
CA ARG A 66 4.31 4.52 -21.48
C ARG A 66 4.36 6.00 -21.79
N ALA A 67 3.89 6.83 -20.86
CA ALA A 67 3.91 8.28 -21.02
C ALA A 67 5.31 8.84 -21.21
N GLU A 68 6.34 8.21 -20.62
CA GLU A 68 7.75 8.57 -20.78
C GLU A 68 8.41 7.87 -21.98
N GLY A 69 7.67 7.03 -22.73
CA GLY A 69 8.14 6.36 -23.95
C GLY A 69 8.79 4.98 -23.72
N HIS A 70 8.71 4.43 -22.51
CA HIS A 70 9.15 3.06 -22.22
C HIS A 70 8.14 2.02 -22.67
N THR A 71 8.57 0.76 -22.71
CA THR A 71 7.72 -0.40 -23.03
C THR A 71 7.49 -1.24 -21.77
N PRO A 72 6.40 -1.02 -21.02
CA PRO A 72 6.04 -1.88 -19.90
C PRO A 72 5.52 -3.24 -20.39
N VAL A 73 5.82 -4.29 -19.63
CA VAL A 73 5.22 -5.62 -19.73
C VAL A 73 4.73 -5.99 -18.35
N VAL A 74 3.41 -5.95 -18.16
CA VAL A 74 2.78 -6.24 -16.86
C VAL A 74 2.48 -7.74 -16.79
N PHE A 75 2.89 -8.36 -15.71
CA PHE A 75 2.57 -9.75 -15.37
C PHE A 75 1.57 -9.78 -14.21
N GLU A 76 0.37 -10.30 -14.48
CA GLU A 76 -0.70 -10.45 -13.50
C GLU A 76 -1.07 -11.94 -13.38
N GLN A 77 -0.95 -12.46 -12.16
CA GLN A 77 -1.30 -13.87 -11.90
C GLN A 77 -2.80 -14.14 -11.95
N GLY A 78 -3.63 -13.17 -11.59
CA GLY A 78 -5.08 -13.25 -11.70
C GLY A 78 -5.54 -13.22 -13.16
N THR A 79 -6.79 -13.59 -13.38
CA THR A 79 -7.43 -13.52 -14.70
C THR A 79 -7.85 -12.11 -15.10
N HIS A 80 -7.82 -11.16 -14.16
CA HIS A 80 -8.25 -9.78 -14.33
C HIS A 80 -7.30 -8.81 -13.63
N VAL A 81 -7.21 -7.61 -14.16
CA VAL A 81 -6.59 -6.49 -13.46
C VAL A 81 -7.40 -6.04 -12.24
N GLY A 82 -6.73 -5.40 -11.28
CA GLY A 82 -7.37 -4.83 -10.11
C GLY A 82 -6.71 -5.25 -8.79
N GLY A 83 -5.86 -6.29 -8.79
CA GLY A 83 -5.15 -6.74 -7.58
C GLY A 83 -6.11 -7.05 -6.43
N VAL A 84 -5.89 -6.46 -5.25
CA VAL A 84 -6.72 -6.68 -4.06
C VAL A 84 -8.21 -6.35 -4.26
N TRP A 85 -8.58 -5.54 -5.25
CA TRP A 85 -9.97 -5.18 -5.57
C TRP A 85 -10.73 -6.25 -6.37
N VAL A 86 -10.06 -7.33 -6.76
CA VAL A 86 -10.71 -8.50 -7.36
C VAL A 86 -11.20 -9.40 -6.23
N TYR A 87 -12.52 -9.48 -6.06
CA TYR A 87 -13.14 -10.36 -5.07
C TYR A 87 -13.00 -11.82 -5.50
N ASP A 88 -12.48 -12.65 -4.61
CA ASP A 88 -12.44 -14.10 -4.74
C ASP A 88 -13.22 -14.73 -3.57
N PRO A 89 -14.29 -15.49 -3.82
CA PRO A 89 -15.06 -16.14 -2.75
C PRO A 89 -14.31 -17.29 -2.09
N ARG A 90 -13.23 -17.81 -2.70
CA ARG A 90 -12.42 -18.90 -2.14
C ARG A 90 -11.63 -18.41 -0.94
N VAL A 91 -11.29 -19.32 -0.05
CA VAL A 91 -10.45 -19.13 1.13
C VAL A 91 -9.35 -20.19 1.15
N GLU A 92 -8.32 -19.97 1.93
CA GLU A 92 -7.24 -20.93 2.17
C GLU A 92 -7.72 -21.99 3.18
N SER A 93 -8.37 -23.05 2.69
CA SER A 93 -9.04 -24.05 3.54
C SER A 93 -8.09 -25.05 4.21
N ASP A 94 -6.89 -25.19 3.71
CA ASP A 94 -5.81 -26.05 4.24
C ASP A 94 -5.05 -25.37 5.38
N ASP A 95 -4.93 -24.04 5.37
CA ASP A 95 -4.40 -23.24 6.47
C ASP A 95 -5.08 -21.87 6.56
N VAL A 96 -6.17 -21.79 7.30
CA VAL A 96 -6.93 -20.55 7.47
C VAL A 96 -6.22 -19.49 8.32
N THR A 97 -5.10 -19.83 8.94
CA THR A 97 -4.24 -18.88 9.68
C THR A 97 -3.16 -18.25 8.81
N GLY A 98 -2.83 -18.87 7.69
CA GLY A 98 -1.82 -18.41 6.73
C GLY A 98 -0.39 -18.55 7.25
N THR A 99 -0.12 -19.51 8.13
CA THR A 99 1.20 -19.74 8.76
C THR A 99 2.05 -20.74 7.99
N ASP A 100 1.42 -21.66 7.25
CA ASP A 100 2.12 -22.63 6.41
C ASP A 100 2.55 -21.97 5.07
N PRO A 101 3.84 -21.88 4.79
CA PRO A 101 4.34 -21.32 3.53
C PRO A 101 3.95 -22.16 2.30
N SER A 102 3.66 -23.45 2.47
CA SER A 102 3.28 -24.41 1.40
C SER A 102 1.78 -24.45 1.09
N ARG A 103 0.95 -23.74 1.87
CA ARG A 103 -0.50 -23.69 1.68
C ARG A 103 -0.91 -23.25 0.27
N ALA A 104 -2.06 -23.69 -0.19
CA ALA A 104 -2.64 -23.22 -1.44
C ALA A 104 -3.13 -21.77 -1.30
N LYS A 105 -2.30 -20.82 -1.72
CA LYS A 105 -2.52 -19.37 -1.53
C LYS A 105 -3.69 -18.85 -2.36
N VAL A 106 -4.56 -18.11 -1.70
CA VAL A 106 -5.59 -17.27 -2.33
C VAL A 106 -5.20 -15.80 -2.17
N HIS A 107 -4.89 -15.13 -3.27
CA HIS A 107 -4.41 -13.74 -3.21
C HIS A 107 -5.47 -12.72 -2.83
N GLY A 108 -6.75 -13.06 -2.94
CA GLY A 108 -7.87 -12.20 -2.55
C GLY A 108 -8.05 -12.16 -1.03
N SER A 109 -7.99 -10.96 -0.45
CA SER A 109 -8.28 -10.72 0.99
C SER A 109 -9.55 -9.90 1.20
N MET A 110 -10.33 -9.71 0.15
CA MET A 110 -11.55 -8.91 0.12
C MET A 110 -12.72 -9.69 0.70
N TYR A 111 -13.58 -9.05 1.48
CA TYR A 111 -14.86 -9.62 1.93
C TYR A 111 -16.03 -8.99 1.17
N ALA A 112 -17.13 -9.73 1.08
CA ALA A 112 -18.25 -9.42 0.17
C ALA A 112 -18.88 -8.04 0.42
N SER A 113 -19.00 -7.63 1.69
CA SER A 113 -19.59 -6.35 2.09
C SER A 113 -18.63 -5.18 2.08
N LEU A 114 -17.35 -5.38 1.71
CA LEU A 114 -16.33 -4.33 1.82
C LEU A 114 -16.70 -3.09 1.03
N ARG A 115 -16.70 -1.97 1.73
CA ARG A 115 -16.82 -0.63 1.17
C ARG A 115 -15.55 0.18 1.44
N THR A 116 -15.26 1.14 0.57
CA THR A 116 -14.13 2.04 0.78
C THR A 116 -14.24 2.77 2.12
N ASN A 117 -13.11 3.08 2.72
CA ASN A 117 -13.01 3.87 3.96
C ASN A 117 -12.57 5.32 3.69
N LEU A 118 -12.44 5.66 2.41
CA LEU A 118 -12.19 6.98 1.86
C LEU A 118 -13.22 7.28 0.76
N PRO A 119 -13.59 8.54 0.55
CA PRO A 119 -14.45 8.92 -0.56
C PRO A 119 -13.78 8.63 -1.91
N ARG A 120 -14.58 8.25 -2.93
CA ARG A 120 -14.06 7.94 -4.26
C ARG A 120 -13.26 9.08 -4.88
N GLU A 121 -13.66 10.32 -4.63
CA GLU A 121 -13.00 11.49 -5.18
C GLU A 121 -11.53 11.56 -4.78
N VAL A 122 -11.22 11.34 -3.49
CA VAL A 122 -9.84 11.39 -3.01
C VAL A 122 -9.03 10.18 -3.46
N MET A 123 -9.72 9.04 -3.69
CA MET A 123 -9.06 7.81 -4.14
C MET A 123 -8.62 7.85 -5.61
N GLY A 124 -9.33 8.61 -6.46
CA GLY A 124 -9.08 8.64 -7.89
C GLY A 124 -7.64 9.03 -8.26
N TYR A 125 -7.13 8.41 -9.33
CA TYR A 125 -5.87 8.84 -9.92
C TYR A 125 -5.96 10.29 -10.41
N PRO A 126 -4.92 11.11 -10.26
CA PRO A 126 -4.89 12.45 -10.82
C PRO A 126 -5.15 12.48 -12.34
N SER A 127 -4.63 11.49 -13.08
CA SER A 127 -4.82 11.40 -14.52
C SER A 127 -6.17 10.78 -14.95
N PHE A 128 -6.94 10.22 -14.01
CA PHE A 128 -8.22 9.58 -14.25
C PHE A 128 -9.10 9.70 -13.00
N PRO A 129 -9.73 10.85 -12.76
CA PRO A 129 -10.53 11.10 -11.56
C PRO A 129 -11.69 10.13 -11.39
N PHE A 130 -11.99 9.75 -10.15
CA PHE A 130 -13.08 8.81 -9.84
C PHE A 130 -14.38 9.58 -9.61
N THR A 131 -14.86 10.27 -10.66
CA THR A 131 -16.02 11.19 -10.60
C THR A 131 -17.33 10.62 -11.12
N LYS A 132 -17.30 9.44 -11.77
CA LYS A 132 -18.49 8.79 -12.33
C LYS A 132 -18.67 7.36 -11.79
N VAL A 133 -19.83 6.77 -12.03
CA VAL A 133 -20.16 5.38 -11.74
C VAL A 133 -19.65 4.48 -12.86
N PHE A 134 -19.07 3.35 -12.51
CA PHE A 134 -18.51 2.37 -13.44
C PHE A 134 -19.25 1.03 -13.41
N ALA A 135 -19.79 0.62 -12.25
CA ALA A 135 -20.49 -0.64 -12.06
C ALA A 135 -21.85 -0.50 -11.34
N GLY A 136 -22.40 0.70 -11.27
CA GLY A 136 -23.75 0.95 -10.73
C GLY A 136 -23.79 1.34 -9.24
N ASP A 137 -22.68 1.30 -8.51
CA ASP A 137 -22.64 1.78 -7.12
C ASP A 137 -22.31 3.27 -7.11
N ASP A 138 -23.32 4.10 -6.90
CA ASP A 138 -23.21 5.56 -6.89
C ASP A 138 -22.77 6.13 -5.53
N ARG A 139 -22.70 5.34 -4.47
CA ARG A 139 -22.33 5.80 -3.15
C ARG A 139 -20.93 6.42 -3.15
N ARG A 140 -20.77 7.47 -2.35
CA ARG A 140 -19.49 8.17 -2.19
C ARG A 140 -18.40 7.23 -1.65
N PHE A 141 -18.76 6.34 -0.72
CA PHE A 141 -17.96 5.23 -0.21
C PHE A 141 -18.46 3.93 -0.84
N CYS A 142 -18.03 3.71 -2.04
CA CYS A 142 -18.53 2.61 -2.88
C CYS A 142 -18.00 1.23 -2.42
N GLY A 143 -18.65 0.18 -2.89
CA GLY A 143 -18.19 -1.19 -2.74
C GLY A 143 -16.97 -1.51 -3.60
N HIS A 144 -16.31 -2.62 -3.28
CA HIS A 144 -15.10 -3.06 -3.99
C HIS A 144 -15.33 -3.29 -5.50
N GLY A 145 -16.53 -3.74 -5.90
CA GLY A 145 -16.87 -3.97 -7.31
C GLY A 145 -16.78 -2.70 -8.16
N GLU A 146 -17.19 -1.56 -7.61
CA GLU A 146 -17.10 -0.26 -8.25
C GLU A 146 -15.64 0.17 -8.42
N VAL A 147 -14.78 -0.04 -7.41
CA VAL A 147 -13.35 0.26 -7.50
C VAL A 147 -12.67 -0.63 -8.54
N ARG A 148 -13.02 -1.94 -8.59
CA ARG A 148 -12.51 -2.84 -9.62
C ARG A 148 -12.87 -2.37 -11.03
N ALA A 149 -14.14 -1.98 -11.24
CA ALA A 149 -14.61 -1.47 -12.53
C ALA A 149 -13.90 -0.17 -12.93
N TYR A 150 -13.67 0.73 -11.96
CA TYR A 150 -12.87 1.94 -12.15
C TYR A 150 -11.42 1.60 -12.60
N LEU A 151 -10.77 0.62 -11.98
CA LEU A 151 -9.41 0.21 -12.38
C LEU A 151 -9.36 -0.43 -13.76
N ALA A 152 -10.39 -1.21 -14.13
CA ALA A 152 -10.51 -1.75 -15.48
C ALA A 152 -10.68 -0.63 -16.52
N ALA A 153 -11.54 0.35 -16.23
CA ALA A 153 -11.73 1.52 -17.07
C ALA A 153 -10.47 2.40 -17.18
N TYR A 154 -9.68 2.51 -16.11
CA TYR A 154 -8.37 3.17 -16.15
C TYR A 154 -7.41 2.46 -17.13
N ALA A 155 -7.35 1.13 -17.07
CA ALA A 155 -6.51 0.36 -17.97
C ALA A 155 -6.93 0.50 -19.45
N GLU A 156 -8.22 0.51 -19.71
CA GLU A 156 -8.78 0.74 -21.05
C GLU A 156 -8.53 2.17 -21.55
N HIS A 157 -8.84 3.20 -20.73
CA HIS A 157 -8.64 4.61 -21.07
C HIS A 157 -7.19 4.92 -21.46
N HIS A 158 -6.23 4.35 -20.74
CA HIS A 158 -4.83 4.54 -21.03
C HIS A 158 -4.23 3.50 -22.00
N THR A 159 -5.08 2.68 -22.64
CA THR A 159 -4.65 1.67 -23.63
C THR A 159 -3.57 0.73 -23.07
N LEU A 160 -3.76 0.24 -21.83
CA LEU A 160 -2.76 -0.61 -21.16
C LEU A 160 -2.97 -2.10 -21.45
N THR A 161 -4.13 -2.50 -21.94
CA THR A 161 -4.55 -3.91 -22.08
C THR A 161 -3.55 -4.74 -22.90
N GLU A 162 -2.99 -4.17 -23.96
CA GLU A 162 -2.00 -4.83 -24.83
C GLU A 162 -0.64 -5.09 -24.14
N HIS A 163 -0.38 -4.43 -23.01
CA HIS A 163 0.83 -4.58 -22.22
C HIS A 163 0.67 -5.52 -21.03
N ILE A 164 -0.53 -6.09 -20.81
CA ILE A 164 -0.86 -6.88 -19.62
C ILE A 164 -1.01 -8.35 -19.96
N ASN A 165 -0.19 -9.19 -19.35
CA ASN A 165 -0.26 -10.64 -19.41
C ASN A 165 -0.97 -11.15 -18.15
N THR A 166 -2.28 -11.40 -18.24
CA THR A 166 -3.07 -12.03 -17.16
C THR A 166 -2.79 -13.54 -17.08
N SER A 167 -3.19 -14.17 -15.97
CA SER A 167 -2.94 -15.58 -15.67
C SER A 167 -1.48 -15.98 -15.84
N THR A 168 -0.57 -15.04 -15.52
CA THR A 168 0.88 -15.22 -15.67
C THR A 168 1.57 -14.76 -14.38
N GLU A 169 2.18 -15.70 -13.68
CA GLU A 169 2.97 -15.42 -12.49
C GLU A 169 4.44 -15.17 -12.84
N VAL A 170 5.07 -14.26 -12.12
CA VAL A 170 6.53 -14.13 -12.10
C VAL A 170 7.05 -15.11 -11.06
N VAL A 171 7.82 -16.09 -11.50
CA VAL A 171 8.39 -17.14 -10.64
C VAL A 171 9.71 -16.67 -10.04
N LYS A 172 10.54 -15.98 -10.87
CA LYS A 172 11.84 -15.46 -10.46
C LYS A 172 12.20 -14.23 -11.27
N ALA A 173 12.82 -13.25 -10.61
CA ALA A 173 13.47 -12.12 -11.24
C ALA A 173 14.86 -11.96 -10.63
N GLU A 174 15.90 -12.03 -11.48
CA GLU A 174 17.29 -11.95 -11.03
C GLU A 174 18.09 -10.95 -11.89
N PRO A 175 19.03 -10.20 -11.28
CA PRO A 175 19.91 -9.32 -12.05
C PRO A 175 20.89 -10.15 -12.89
N ILE A 176 21.14 -9.71 -14.12
CA ILE A 176 22.13 -10.31 -14.99
C ILE A 176 23.49 -9.72 -14.63
N GLN A 177 24.40 -10.52 -14.12
CA GLN A 177 25.76 -10.11 -13.86
C GLN A 177 26.52 -9.87 -15.17
N ALA A 178 27.23 -8.74 -15.27
CA ALA A 178 28.11 -8.48 -16.40
C ALA A 178 29.27 -9.48 -16.40
N SER A 179 29.55 -10.11 -17.56
CA SER A 179 30.69 -10.99 -17.69
C SER A 179 32.01 -10.22 -17.50
N SER A 180 33.05 -10.92 -17.05
CA SER A 180 34.37 -10.31 -16.83
C SER A 180 34.98 -9.64 -18.05
N SER A 181 34.57 -10.07 -19.27
CA SER A 181 35.00 -9.49 -20.55
C SER A 181 34.28 -8.23 -20.98
N GLU A 182 33.11 -7.93 -20.35
CA GLU A 182 32.29 -6.74 -20.65
C GLU A 182 32.53 -5.59 -19.68
N LYS A 183 33.35 -5.79 -18.63
CA LYS A 183 33.61 -4.77 -17.60
C LYS A 183 34.25 -3.48 -18.13
N ASP A 184 34.96 -3.53 -19.25
CA ASP A 184 35.62 -2.35 -19.82
C ASP A 184 34.67 -1.47 -20.67
N SER A 185 33.57 -2.02 -21.20
CA SER A 185 32.49 -1.24 -21.85
C SER A 185 31.36 -0.85 -20.92
N ALA A 186 31.29 -1.46 -19.74
CA ALA A 186 30.22 -1.29 -18.75
C ALA A 186 30.30 0.03 -17.94
N ALA A 187 31.36 0.82 -18.06
CA ALA A 187 31.52 2.04 -17.26
C ALA A 187 30.46 3.14 -17.59
N GLU A 188 29.99 3.20 -18.83
CA GLU A 188 28.91 4.13 -19.24
C GLU A 188 27.51 3.61 -18.87
N ASP A 189 27.35 2.29 -18.78
CA ASP A 189 26.06 1.63 -18.53
C ASP A 189 25.79 1.42 -17.02
N SER A 190 26.81 1.55 -16.18
CA SER A 190 26.73 1.30 -14.73
C SER A 190 25.74 2.20 -13.98
N ARG A 191 25.44 3.40 -14.50
CA ARG A 191 24.46 4.34 -13.92
C ARG A 191 22.99 3.86 -14.00
N TRP A 192 22.72 2.87 -14.86
CA TRP A 192 21.35 2.37 -15.11
C TRP A 192 21.00 1.13 -14.31
N GLY A 193 21.96 0.58 -13.57
CA GLY A 193 21.82 -0.72 -12.90
C GLY A 193 21.91 -1.90 -13.87
N PRO A 194 21.81 -3.12 -13.38
CA PRO A 194 21.86 -4.33 -14.20
C PRO A 194 20.60 -4.52 -15.03
N ARG A 195 20.71 -5.27 -16.13
CA ARG A 195 19.55 -5.87 -16.80
C ARG A 195 19.03 -7.05 -15.97
N TRP A 196 17.81 -7.45 -16.25
CA TRP A 196 17.10 -8.46 -15.47
C TRP A 196 16.69 -9.65 -16.34
N ARG A 197 16.83 -10.85 -15.79
CA ARG A 197 16.20 -12.06 -16.30
C ARG A 197 14.93 -12.30 -15.49
N VAL A 198 13.79 -12.39 -16.18
CA VAL A 198 12.49 -12.61 -15.54
C VAL A 198 11.92 -13.93 -16.05
N HIS A 199 11.66 -14.82 -15.13
CA HIS A 199 11.07 -16.14 -15.35
C HIS A 199 9.58 -16.09 -15.03
N THR A 200 8.78 -16.46 -16.00
CA THR A 200 7.31 -16.43 -15.86
C THR A 200 6.72 -17.80 -16.17
N ARG A 201 5.54 -18.05 -15.64
CA ARG A 201 4.77 -19.26 -15.88
C ARG A 201 3.28 -18.92 -15.97
N ARG A 202 2.56 -19.60 -16.86
CA ARG A 202 1.09 -19.54 -16.87
C ARG A 202 0.56 -20.21 -15.60
N VAL A 203 -0.35 -19.53 -14.90
CA VAL A 203 -0.98 -20.08 -13.68
C VAL A 203 -1.69 -21.38 -14.00
N GLY A 204 -1.41 -22.43 -13.24
CA GLY A 204 -1.93 -23.78 -13.46
C GLY A 204 -1.19 -24.63 -14.50
N ALA A 205 -0.14 -24.10 -15.15
CA ALA A 205 0.72 -24.89 -16.02
C ALA A 205 1.72 -25.73 -15.22
N SER A 206 2.37 -26.71 -15.91
CA SER A 206 3.42 -27.52 -15.28
C SER A 206 4.53 -26.63 -14.69
N PRO A 207 5.10 -26.99 -13.53
CA PRO A 207 6.24 -26.29 -12.94
C PRO A 207 7.41 -26.07 -13.91
N ASP A 208 7.62 -26.97 -14.87
CA ASP A 208 8.69 -26.89 -15.86
C ASP A 208 8.38 -25.96 -17.05
N SER A 209 7.14 -25.44 -17.15
CA SER A 209 6.69 -24.57 -18.24
C SER A 209 7.12 -23.11 -18.05
N ILE A 210 8.41 -22.90 -17.77
CA ILE A 210 8.96 -21.57 -17.53
C ILE A 210 9.35 -20.90 -18.84
N GLN A 211 8.86 -19.66 -19.01
CA GLN A 211 9.32 -18.75 -20.06
C GLN A 211 10.29 -17.74 -19.44
N THR A 212 11.37 -17.45 -20.16
CA THR A 212 12.41 -16.54 -19.68
C THR A 212 12.59 -15.40 -20.66
N ASP A 213 12.47 -14.18 -20.15
CA ASP A 213 12.64 -12.95 -20.90
C ASP A 213 13.67 -12.03 -20.22
N THR A 214 14.25 -11.10 -21.02
CA THR A 214 15.20 -10.11 -20.52
C THR A 214 14.58 -8.72 -20.52
N PHE A 215 14.78 -7.97 -19.44
CA PHE A 215 14.29 -6.62 -19.24
C PHE A 215 15.42 -5.67 -18.80
N ASP A 216 15.24 -4.39 -19.05
CA ASP A 216 16.18 -3.36 -18.60
C ASP A 216 15.93 -2.95 -17.15
N ALA A 217 14.70 -3.13 -16.67
CA ALA A 217 14.30 -2.82 -15.29
C ALA A 217 13.12 -3.69 -14.83
N VAL A 218 12.97 -3.78 -13.50
CA VAL A 218 11.85 -4.41 -12.81
C VAL A 218 11.19 -3.39 -11.88
N VAL A 219 9.87 -3.24 -12.00
CA VAL A 219 9.04 -2.47 -11.06
C VAL A 219 8.15 -3.43 -10.29
N VAL A 220 8.37 -3.50 -8.99
CA VAL A 220 7.64 -4.39 -8.08
C VAL A 220 6.34 -3.73 -7.63
N CYS A 221 5.22 -4.32 -8.05
CA CYS A 221 3.85 -3.86 -7.79
C CYS A 221 2.95 -4.98 -7.27
N ASN A 222 3.54 -5.99 -6.61
CA ASN A 222 2.86 -7.23 -6.21
C ASN A 222 1.90 -7.09 -5.04
N GLY A 223 1.81 -5.90 -4.43
CA GLY A 223 0.97 -5.64 -3.25
C GLY A 223 1.55 -6.23 -1.96
N HIS A 224 0.84 -5.99 -0.84
CA HIS A 224 1.26 -6.45 0.47
C HIS A 224 0.09 -6.91 1.37
N TYR A 225 -1.01 -7.39 0.76
CA TYR A 225 -2.18 -7.89 1.49
C TYR A 225 -2.50 -9.36 1.15
N SER A 226 -1.47 -10.15 0.85
CA SER A 226 -1.62 -11.58 0.50
C SER A 226 -0.92 -12.54 1.47
N GLU A 227 0.04 -12.08 2.27
CA GLU A 227 0.77 -12.91 3.20
C GLU A 227 0.36 -12.59 4.65
N PRO A 228 -0.51 -13.39 5.30
CA PRO A 228 -1.02 -13.11 6.65
C PRO A 228 0.07 -13.00 7.70
N ARG A 229 -0.15 -12.13 8.69
CA ARG A 229 0.68 -12.03 9.87
C ARG A 229 -0.08 -12.48 11.10
N THR A 230 0.02 -13.76 11.41
CA THR A 230 -0.65 -14.38 12.55
C THR A 230 0.31 -14.51 13.73
N PRO A 231 0.03 -13.88 14.87
CA PRO A 231 0.85 -14.01 16.07
C PRO A 231 0.62 -15.37 16.74
N THR A 232 1.64 -15.89 17.38
CA THR A 232 1.56 -17.08 18.26
C THR A 232 1.52 -16.63 19.71
N TYR A 233 0.67 -17.25 20.50
CA TYR A 233 0.55 -17.04 21.94
C TYR A 233 0.83 -18.33 22.72
N PRO A 234 1.27 -18.28 23.99
CA PRO A 234 1.25 -19.45 24.87
C PRO A 234 -0.13 -20.11 24.84
N GLY A 235 -0.17 -21.41 24.62
CA GLY A 235 -1.42 -22.19 24.54
C GLY A 235 -2.09 -22.24 23.15
N SER A 236 -1.61 -21.52 22.13
CA SER A 236 -2.22 -21.48 20.79
C SER A 236 -2.39 -22.88 20.17
N ASP A 237 -1.37 -23.74 20.26
CA ASP A 237 -1.35 -25.04 19.58
C ASP A 237 -2.38 -26.04 20.16
N ALA A 238 -2.71 -25.91 21.44
CA ALA A 238 -3.64 -26.77 22.14
C ALA A 238 -5.05 -26.17 22.30
N TRP A 239 -5.26 -24.92 21.85
CA TRP A 239 -6.54 -24.23 22.01
C TRP A 239 -7.62 -24.85 21.11
N PRO A 240 -8.78 -25.26 21.68
CA PRO A 240 -9.71 -26.14 20.95
C PRO A 240 -10.62 -25.43 19.95
N GLY A 241 -10.74 -24.10 20.00
CA GLY A 241 -11.60 -23.34 19.12
C GLY A 241 -11.00 -23.11 17.72
N VAL A 242 -11.74 -22.44 16.86
CA VAL A 242 -11.29 -22.09 15.51
C VAL A 242 -10.37 -20.86 15.58
N GLN A 243 -9.20 -20.95 14.99
CA GLN A 243 -8.30 -19.82 14.78
C GLN A 243 -8.23 -19.52 13.28
N THR A 244 -8.51 -18.28 12.87
CA THR A 244 -8.49 -17.88 11.46
C THR A 244 -7.99 -16.45 11.29
N HIS A 245 -7.39 -16.16 10.15
CA HIS A 245 -6.98 -14.79 9.80
C HIS A 245 -8.06 -14.06 8.99
N SER A 246 -8.17 -12.75 9.12
CA SER A 246 -9.10 -11.91 8.37
C SER A 246 -8.92 -12.01 6.84
N HIS A 247 -7.79 -12.53 6.38
CA HIS A 247 -7.53 -12.89 4.99
C HIS A 247 -8.55 -13.90 4.45
N ASN A 248 -9.00 -14.82 5.31
CA ASN A 248 -9.95 -15.89 4.98
C ASN A 248 -11.41 -15.55 5.35
N TYR A 249 -11.68 -14.32 5.79
CA TYR A 249 -13.05 -13.86 5.98
C TYR A 249 -13.67 -13.41 4.66
N ARG A 250 -14.91 -13.85 4.39
CA ARG A 250 -15.69 -13.44 3.20
C ARG A 250 -17.08 -12.90 3.55
N THR A 251 -17.76 -13.57 4.46
CA THR A 251 -19.12 -13.25 4.95
C THR A 251 -19.24 -13.65 6.40
N PRO A 252 -20.21 -13.10 7.16
CA PRO A 252 -20.51 -13.56 8.51
C PRO A 252 -21.34 -14.85 8.46
N ASP A 253 -20.71 -15.95 8.04
CA ASP A 253 -21.32 -17.26 7.84
C ASP A 253 -21.46 -18.09 9.14
N ASP A 254 -21.77 -19.38 8.98
CA ASP A 254 -21.94 -20.34 10.08
C ASP A 254 -20.70 -20.50 10.98
N THR A 255 -19.52 -20.06 10.50
CA THR A 255 -18.31 -20.02 11.33
C THR A 255 -18.49 -19.10 12.54
N PHE A 256 -19.31 -18.07 12.43
CA PHE A 256 -19.51 -17.03 13.44
C PHE A 256 -20.89 -17.04 14.07
N ALA A 257 -21.90 -17.62 13.40
CA ALA A 257 -23.30 -17.55 13.84
C ALA A 257 -23.53 -18.19 15.21
N GLY A 258 -24.10 -17.42 16.14
CA GLY A 258 -24.43 -17.83 17.51
C GLY A 258 -23.23 -18.06 18.43
N LYS A 259 -22.00 -17.80 17.98
CA LYS A 259 -20.76 -18.09 18.69
C LYS A 259 -20.20 -16.88 19.43
N LYS A 260 -19.30 -17.13 20.38
CA LYS A 260 -18.49 -16.11 21.06
C LYS A 260 -17.17 -15.96 20.33
N ILE A 261 -16.91 -14.76 19.83
CA ILE A 261 -15.80 -14.46 18.93
C ILE A 261 -14.83 -13.48 19.57
N VAL A 262 -13.53 -13.72 19.47
CA VAL A 262 -12.49 -12.73 19.76
C VAL A 262 -11.88 -12.27 18.44
N VAL A 263 -11.96 -10.96 18.16
CA VAL A 263 -11.29 -10.32 17.01
C VAL A 263 -10.04 -9.61 17.51
N LEU A 264 -8.88 -10.02 17.06
CA LEU A 264 -7.61 -9.41 17.45
C LEU A 264 -7.16 -8.37 16.43
N GLY A 265 -7.11 -7.12 16.85
CA GLY A 265 -6.71 -5.96 16.04
C GLY A 265 -7.88 -5.03 15.74
N ALA A 266 -7.71 -3.74 16.06
CA ALA A 266 -8.74 -2.71 15.95
C ALA A 266 -8.40 -1.64 14.91
N MET A 267 -7.74 -2.03 13.83
CA MET A 267 -7.61 -1.19 12.62
C MET A 267 -8.78 -1.42 11.68
N ALA A 268 -8.74 -0.84 10.48
CA ALA A 268 -9.86 -0.81 9.55
C ALA A 268 -10.59 -2.15 9.38
N SER A 269 -9.85 -3.26 9.18
CA SER A 269 -10.46 -4.59 9.05
C SER A 269 -11.11 -5.06 10.36
N GLY A 270 -10.40 -4.96 11.48
CA GLY A 270 -10.95 -5.41 12.77
C GLY A 270 -12.18 -4.60 13.20
N GLU A 271 -12.20 -3.30 12.95
CA GLU A 271 -13.37 -2.45 13.20
C GLU A 271 -14.57 -2.85 12.32
N ASP A 272 -14.38 -3.01 11.02
CA ASP A 272 -15.47 -3.36 10.10
C ASP A 272 -15.96 -4.80 10.37
N LEU A 273 -15.05 -5.77 10.48
CA LEU A 273 -15.40 -7.18 10.67
C LEU A 273 -16.06 -7.44 12.03
N SER A 274 -15.59 -6.80 13.11
CA SER A 274 -16.22 -6.97 14.43
C SER A 274 -17.68 -6.51 14.44
N ARG A 275 -18.01 -5.43 13.71
CA ARG A 275 -19.40 -4.95 13.58
C ARG A 275 -20.24 -5.87 12.71
N GLU A 276 -19.68 -6.38 11.62
CA GLU A 276 -20.40 -7.30 10.72
C GLU A 276 -20.65 -8.65 11.41
N ILE A 277 -19.64 -9.24 12.04
CA ILE A 277 -19.75 -10.49 12.78
C ILE A 277 -20.75 -10.37 13.94
N ALA A 278 -20.79 -9.24 14.62
CA ALA A 278 -21.75 -9.00 15.71
C ALA A 278 -23.22 -9.07 15.27
N THR A 279 -23.52 -9.00 13.97
CA THR A 279 -24.90 -9.18 13.46
C THR A 279 -25.39 -10.61 13.56
N VAL A 280 -24.48 -11.60 13.65
CA VAL A 280 -24.81 -13.03 13.70
C VAL A 280 -24.26 -13.74 14.94
N ALA A 281 -23.17 -13.23 15.53
CA ALA A 281 -22.54 -13.81 16.72
C ALA A 281 -23.36 -13.57 18.00
N SER A 282 -23.21 -14.45 18.98
CA SER A 282 -23.77 -14.22 20.32
C SER A 282 -23.03 -13.11 21.07
N GLU A 283 -21.71 -13.08 20.94
CA GLU A 283 -20.85 -12.08 21.56
C GLU A 283 -19.58 -11.85 20.73
N VAL A 284 -19.14 -10.59 20.64
CA VAL A 284 -17.86 -10.21 20.01
C VAL A 284 -16.97 -9.48 20.99
N VAL A 285 -15.73 -9.94 21.15
CA VAL A 285 -14.70 -9.27 21.95
C VAL A 285 -13.66 -8.72 20.98
N LEU A 286 -13.59 -7.40 20.83
CA LEU A 286 -12.54 -6.76 20.05
C LEU A 286 -11.31 -6.51 20.93
N ALA A 287 -10.24 -7.23 20.68
CA ALA A 287 -8.97 -7.05 21.38
C ALA A 287 -8.11 -5.99 20.67
N ALA A 288 -7.94 -4.85 21.33
CA ALA A 288 -7.27 -3.68 20.77
C ALA A 288 -6.00 -3.36 21.57
N ARG A 289 -4.84 -3.53 20.97
CA ARG A 289 -3.58 -3.10 21.58
C ARG A 289 -3.62 -1.60 21.87
N GLY A 290 -3.28 -1.21 23.08
CA GLY A 290 -3.33 0.18 23.53
C GLY A 290 -4.74 0.64 23.97
N PHE A 291 -5.74 -0.23 24.00
CA PHE A 291 -6.98 0.03 24.70
C PHE A 291 -6.73 -0.07 26.20
N ASP A 292 -7.04 1.00 26.93
CA ASP A 292 -6.98 1.05 28.37
C ASP A 292 -8.42 1.25 28.92
N PRO A 293 -9.01 0.22 29.56
CA PRO A 293 -10.37 0.34 30.08
C PRO A 293 -10.52 1.38 31.21
N THR A 294 -9.40 1.84 31.80
CA THR A 294 -9.38 2.83 32.87
C THR A 294 -9.15 4.26 32.40
N ALA A 295 -8.78 4.44 31.13
CA ALA A 295 -8.51 5.75 30.57
C ALA A 295 -9.79 6.57 30.38
N GLU A 296 -9.78 7.83 30.82
CA GLU A 296 -10.90 8.78 30.58
C GLU A 296 -11.19 9.02 29.09
N LYS A 297 -10.16 8.85 28.23
CA LYS A 297 -10.26 8.97 26.78
C LYS A 297 -9.53 7.82 26.12
N ASN A 298 -10.26 7.00 25.39
CA ASN A 298 -9.73 6.01 24.48
C ASN A 298 -9.81 6.50 23.04
N ASP A 299 -8.85 6.12 22.22
CA ASP A 299 -8.91 6.34 20.76
C ASP A 299 -10.00 5.46 20.08
N PHE A 300 -10.61 4.57 20.86
CA PHE A 300 -11.64 3.63 20.41
C PHE A 300 -13.02 4.10 20.83
N PRO A 301 -13.93 4.34 19.88
CA PRO A 301 -15.29 4.82 20.19
C PRO A 301 -16.17 3.63 20.64
N ILE A 302 -16.08 3.29 21.92
CA ILE A 302 -16.81 2.16 22.54
C ILE A 302 -18.30 2.19 22.23
N GLU A 303 -18.92 3.36 22.28
CA GLU A 303 -20.34 3.59 21.99
C GLU A 303 -20.74 3.26 20.54
N SER A 304 -19.75 3.08 19.66
CA SER A 304 -19.96 2.76 18.25
C SER A 304 -20.12 1.26 17.97
N TYR A 305 -19.91 0.42 18.98
CA TYR A 305 -20.04 -1.03 18.79
C TYR A 305 -21.47 -1.50 19.15
N PRO A 306 -21.94 -2.60 18.54
CA PRO A 306 -23.21 -3.25 18.91
C PRO A 306 -23.23 -3.64 20.39
N ALA A 307 -24.45 -3.80 20.95
CA ALA A 307 -24.62 -4.11 22.38
C ALA A 307 -24.00 -5.47 22.81
N ASN A 308 -23.83 -6.41 21.87
CA ASN A 308 -23.17 -7.70 22.08
C ASN A 308 -21.66 -7.65 21.77
N ALA A 309 -21.08 -6.45 21.58
CA ALA A 309 -19.65 -6.30 21.36
C ALA A 309 -19.01 -5.52 22.51
N LYS A 310 -17.82 -5.96 22.93
CA LYS A 310 -17.03 -5.30 23.98
C LYS A 310 -15.56 -5.17 23.56
N LEU A 311 -14.86 -4.20 24.15
CA LEU A 311 -13.42 -4.00 23.92
C LEU A 311 -12.62 -4.56 25.08
N LYS A 312 -11.46 -5.11 24.73
CA LYS A 312 -10.43 -5.59 25.65
C LYS A 312 -9.05 -5.12 25.19
N PRO A 313 -8.05 -5.05 26.07
CA PRO A 313 -6.67 -4.81 25.66
C PRO A 313 -6.10 -5.99 24.86
N GLY A 314 -4.80 -5.99 24.56
CA GLY A 314 -4.16 -7.05 23.79
C GLY A 314 -4.24 -8.42 24.45
N ILE A 315 -4.17 -9.48 23.63
CA ILE A 315 -4.11 -10.87 24.10
C ILE A 315 -2.68 -11.17 24.60
N VAL A 316 -2.56 -11.94 25.68
CA VAL A 316 -1.28 -12.41 26.23
C VAL A 316 -1.16 -13.95 26.25
N GLU A 317 -2.28 -14.67 26.34
CA GLU A 317 -2.28 -16.12 26.49
C GLU A 317 -3.62 -16.72 26.03
N LEU A 318 -3.58 -17.91 25.46
CA LEU A 318 -4.76 -18.74 25.19
C LEU A 318 -4.80 -19.87 26.22
N ILE A 319 -5.97 -20.12 26.81
CA ILE A 319 -6.17 -21.09 27.89
C ILE A 319 -7.01 -22.27 27.37
N PRO A 320 -6.36 -23.38 26.95
CA PRO A 320 -7.05 -24.50 26.30
C PRO A 320 -8.18 -25.11 27.15
N GLU A 321 -8.00 -25.27 28.45
CA GLU A 321 -8.92 -25.98 29.36
C GLU A 321 -10.30 -25.33 29.45
N SER A 322 -10.37 -24.03 29.21
CA SER A 322 -11.62 -23.26 29.27
C SER A 322 -12.05 -22.66 27.94
N SER A 323 -11.37 -23.02 26.82
CA SER A 323 -11.47 -22.27 25.56
C SER A 323 -11.31 -20.75 25.83
N GLY A 324 -10.35 -20.42 26.68
CA GLY A 324 -10.20 -19.08 27.24
C GLY A 324 -9.20 -18.23 26.48
N VAL A 325 -9.37 -16.91 26.60
CA VAL A 325 -8.43 -15.90 26.12
C VAL A 325 -8.13 -14.93 27.25
N LYS A 326 -6.86 -14.79 27.62
CA LYS A 326 -6.39 -13.85 28.63
C LYS A 326 -5.82 -12.59 28.01
N PHE A 327 -6.15 -11.46 28.59
CA PHE A 327 -5.80 -10.13 28.11
C PHE A 327 -4.73 -9.45 28.99
N GLU A 328 -4.12 -8.37 28.47
CA GLU A 328 -3.08 -7.58 29.15
C GLU A 328 -3.54 -7.00 30.49
N ASP A 329 -4.85 -6.76 30.71
CA ASP A 329 -5.44 -6.32 31.98
C ASP A 329 -5.64 -7.46 33.01
N GLY A 330 -5.20 -8.68 32.69
CA GLY A 330 -5.36 -9.87 33.51
C GLY A 330 -6.74 -10.52 33.44
N SER A 331 -7.71 -9.91 32.75
CA SER A 331 -9.04 -10.51 32.56
C SER A 331 -9.00 -11.71 31.63
N VAL A 332 -9.97 -12.62 31.82
CA VAL A 332 -10.13 -13.83 31.01
C VAL A 332 -11.53 -13.92 30.44
N GLU A 333 -11.65 -14.18 29.15
CA GLU A 333 -12.90 -14.56 28.49
C GLU A 333 -12.86 -16.06 28.25
N SER A 334 -13.78 -16.81 28.84
CA SER A 334 -13.91 -18.27 28.67
C SER A 334 -15.00 -18.63 27.68
N GLY A 335 -14.97 -19.86 27.16
CA GLY A 335 -15.95 -20.35 26.19
C GLY A 335 -15.91 -19.59 24.87
N VAL A 336 -14.73 -19.18 24.44
CA VAL A 336 -14.52 -18.55 23.14
C VAL A 336 -14.49 -19.63 22.07
N ASP A 337 -15.30 -19.47 21.03
CA ASP A 337 -15.42 -20.44 19.93
C ASP A 337 -14.46 -20.14 18.79
N VAL A 338 -14.22 -18.83 18.50
CA VAL A 338 -13.42 -18.42 17.36
C VAL A 338 -12.50 -17.25 17.73
N ILE A 339 -11.25 -17.31 17.27
CA ILE A 339 -10.32 -16.19 17.26
C ILE A 339 -10.08 -15.77 15.80
N LEU A 340 -10.44 -14.53 15.48
CA LEU A 340 -10.19 -13.91 14.18
C LEU A 340 -9.00 -12.93 14.29
N TYR A 341 -7.90 -13.26 13.64
CA TYR A 341 -6.72 -12.43 13.59
C TYR A 341 -6.85 -11.35 12.52
N ALA A 342 -7.18 -10.12 12.90
CA ALA A 342 -7.17 -8.93 12.04
C ALA A 342 -5.83 -8.17 12.19
N THR A 343 -4.73 -8.90 12.15
CA THR A 343 -3.39 -8.46 12.56
C THR A 343 -2.53 -7.95 11.40
N GLY A 344 -3.10 -7.90 10.20
CA GLY A 344 -2.45 -7.39 9.00
C GLY A 344 -1.56 -8.42 8.31
N TYR A 345 -0.65 -7.94 7.47
CA TYR A 345 0.09 -8.74 6.50
C TYR A 345 1.59 -8.47 6.58
N LYS A 346 2.36 -9.35 5.93
CA LYS A 346 3.80 -9.22 5.76
C LYS A 346 4.11 -8.75 4.34
N TYR A 347 5.18 -7.99 4.16
CA TYR A 347 5.78 -7.83 2.84
C TYR A 347 6.45 -9.13 2.44
N ALA A 348 6.23 -9.55 1.20
CA ALA A 348 6.85 -10.74 0.64
C ALA A 348 7.14 -10.56 -0.86
N PHE A 349 8.31 -10.97 -1.28
CA PHE A 349 8.79 -10.88 -2.66
C PHE A 349 9.39 -12.22 -3.09
N PRO A 350 8.61 -13.33 -3.11
CA PRO A 350 9.15 -14.67 -3.30
C PRO A 350 9.78 -14.91 -4.68
N PHE A 351 9.55 -13.99 -5.61
CA PHE A 351 10.11 -14.01 -6.96
C PHE A 351 11.43 -13.22 -7.09
N LEU A 352 11.79 -12.38 -6.09
CA LEU A 352 13.09 -11.73 -6.07
C LEU A 352 14.09 -12.65 -5.40
N ASP A 353 15.19 -12.92 -6.09
CA ASP A 353 16.34 -13.60 -5.50
C ASP A 353 17.08 -12.56 -4.65
N VAL A 354 16.77 -12.56 -3.35
CA VAL A 354 17.26 -11.56 -2.39
C VAL A 354 18.52 -12.06 -1.69
N GLU A 355 18.77 -13.36 -1.75
CA GLU A 355 19.95 -14.00 -1.17
C GLU A 355 21.05 -14.08 -2.23
N SER A 356 21.97 -13.12 -2.24
CA SER A 356 23.24 -13.31 -2.94
C SER A 356 24.19 -14.06 -2.01
N ASP A 357 24.45 -15.32 -2.32
CA ASP A 357 25.61 -16.04 -1.78
C ASP A 357 26.89 -15.19 -2.01
N GLU A 358 27.57 -14.81 -0.94
CA GLU A 358 28.95 -14.31 -0.88
C GLU A 358 29.25 -12.80 -1.01
N ASP A 359 28.34 -11.91 -1.41
CA ASP A 359 28.64 -10.46 -1.39
C ASP A 359 27.77 -9.69 -0.38
N GLU A 360 28.40 -8.82 0.41
CA GLU A 360 27.80 -7.94 1.45
C GLU A 360 26.72 -6.94 0.96
N ASN A 361 26.12 -7.18 -0.21
CA ASN A 361 25.15 -6.30 -0.84
C ASN A 361 23.76 -6.94 -0.90
N GLU A 362 23.08 -7.00 0.25
CA GLU A 362 21.67 -7.35 0.32
C GLU A 362 20.86 -6.44 -0.65
N ILE A 363 20.12 -7.05 -1.57
CA ILE A 363 19.33 -6.32 -2.56
C ILE A 363 18.19 -5.56 -1.89
N VAL A 364 17.41 -6.25 -1.11
CA VAL A 364 16.32 -5.74 -0.25
C VAL A 364 15.89 -6.84 0.72
N SER A 365 15.77 -6.53 2.00
CA SER A 365 15.17 -7.38 3.01
C SER A 365 13.73 -6.95 3.32
N ALA A 366 12.92 -7.88 3.82
CA ALA A 366 11.59 -7.58 4.38
C ALA A 366 11.51 -7.93 5.87
N GLU A 367 12.65 -7.99 6.55
CA GLU A 367 12.76 -8.34 7.97
C GLU A 367 11.97 -7.38 8.84
N ASP A 368 11.36 -7.90 9.92
CA ASP A 368 10.48 -7.13 10.81
C ASP A 368 9.39 -6.35 10.07
N ASN A 369 8.98 -6.80 8.89
CA ASN A 369 8.01 -6.13 8.04
C ASN A 369 8.45 -4.70 7.62
N CYS A 370 9.74 -4.51 7.45
CA CYS A 370 10.38 -3.31 6.92
C CYS A 370 11.13 -3.67 5.64
N VAL A 371 10.76 -3.07 4.53
CA VAL A 371 11.46 -3.28 3.25
C VAL A 371 12.64 -2.31 3.17
N SER A 372 13.86 -2.83 3.20
CA SER A 372 15.10 -2.06 3.36
C SER A 372 16.29 -2.81 2.74
N PRO A 373 17.34 -2.11 2.25
CA PRO A 373 17.45 -0.65 2.13
C PRO A 373 16.67 -0.09 0.94
N LEU A 374 15.97 1.02 1.16
CA LEU A 374 15.24 1.72 0.09
C LEU A 374 15.41 3.25 0.17
N TYR A 375 15.72 3.87 -0.96
CA TYR A 375 15.67 5.31 -1.09
C TYR A 375 14.23 5.77 -1.33
N LYS A 376 13.71 6.55 -0.39
CA LYS A 376 12.34 7.11 -0.41
C LYS A 376 11.24 6.05 -0.68
N HIS A 377 11.37 4.87 -0.09
CA HIS A 377 10.43 3.74 -0.26
C HIS A 377 10.25 3.26 -1.71
N VAL A 378 11.11 3.64 -2.63
CA VAL A 378 10.98 3.35 -4.07
C VAL A 378 12.18 2.62 -4.64
N PHE A 379 13.39 3.14 -4.52
CA PHE A 379 14.57 2.58 -5.19
C PHE A 379 15.45 1.78 -4.26
N SER A 380 15.86 0.58 -4.68
CA SER A 380 17.01 -0.12 -4.08
C SER A 380 18.30 0.64 -4.43
N PRO A 381 19.06 1.17 -3.45
CA PRO A 381 20.25 1.97 -3.74
C PRO A 381 21.30 1.23 -4.58
N SER A 382 21.43 -0.08 -4.37
CA SER A 382 22.42 -0.91 -5.08
C SER A 382 22.07 -1.15 -6.55
N LEU A 383 20.77 -1.14 -6.91
CA LEU A 383 20.26 -1.52 -8.22
C LEU A 383 19.47 -0.39 -8.92
N ALA A 384 19.41 0.81 -8.32
CA ALA A 384 18.72 1.95 -8.93
C ALA A 384 19.36 2.36 -10.26
N PRO A 385 18.55 2.78 -11.26
CA PRO A 385 17.09 2.81 -11.28
C PRO A 385 16.43 1.50 -11.71
N SER A 386 17.18 0.42 -11.97
CA SER A 386 16.67 -0.81 -12.60
C SER A 386 15.81 -1.69 -11.69
N LEU A 387 15.85 -1.48 -10.34
CA LEU A 387 14.92 -2.08 -9.39
C LEU A 387 14.20 -1.01 -8.59
N SER A 388 12.87 -1.04 -8.63
CA SER A 388 12.03 -0.10 -7.90
C SER A 388 10.73 -0.73 -7.43
N PHE A 389 10.10 -0.09 -6.43
CA PHE A 389 8.89 -0.56 -5.76
C PHE A 389 7.81 0.52 -5.80
N ILE A 390 6.55 0.13 -6.02
CA ILE A 390 5.38 1.01 -5.88
C ILE A 390 4.41 0.41 -4.88
N GLY A 391 3.96 1.24 -3.94
CA GLY A 391 2.87 0.88 -3.04
C GLY A 391 3.31 0.21 -1.75
N LEU A 392 4.57 0.35 -1.32
CA LEU A 392 5.01 -0.08 0.02
C LEU A 392 4.41 0.78 1.14
N PRO A 393 4.30 2.11 1.01
CA PRO A 393 3.68 2.92 2.05
C PRO A 393 2.23 2.53 2.31
N TRP A 394 1.85 2.48 3.61
CA TRP A 394 0.51 2.18 4.05
C TRP A 394 -0.07 3.28 4.96
N LYS A 395 -1.38 3.25 5.19
CA LYS A 395 -2.17 4.34 5.79
C LYS A 395 -2.05 5.61 4.94
N VAL A 396 -2.31 5.46 3.67
CA VAL A 396 -2.21 6.49 2.63
C VAL A 396 -3.47 6.54 1.79
N VAL A 397 -3.59 7.56 0.94
CA VAL A 397 -4.49 7.59 -0.22
C VAL A 397 -3.69 6.98 -1.39
N PRO A 398 -3.95 5.71 -1.77
CA PRO A 398 -2.97 4.94 -2.51
C PRO A 398 -2.81 5.35 -3.98
N PHE A 399 -3.91 5.50 -4.74
CA PHE A 399 -3.83 5.64 -6.19
C PHE A 399 -3.08 6.90 -6.65
N PRO A 400 -3.33 8.11 -6.09
CA PRO A 400 -2.54 9.29 -6.42
C PRO A 400 -1.06 9.12 -6.12
N GLN A 401 -0.72 8.45 -5.01
CA GLN A 401 0.67 8.18 -4.65
C GLN A 401 1.35 7.24 -5.66
N PHE A 402 0.64 6.21 -6.12
CA PHE A 402 1.17 5.26 -7.11
C PHE A 402 1.51 5.93 -8.44
N GLU A 403 0.69 6.87 -8.92
CA GLU A 403 1.03 7.63 -10.13
C GLU A 403 2.29 8.49 -9.94
N VAL A 404 2.43 9.16 -8.81
CA VAL A 404 3.62 9.99 -8.55
C VAL A 404 4.88 9.12 -8.44
N GLN A 405 4.80 7.99 -7.73
CA GLN A 405 5.91 7.02 -7.67
C GLN A 405 6.25 6.47 -9.06
N GLY A 406 5.26 6.05 -9.83
CA GLY A 406 5.43 5.55 -11.19
C GLY A 406 6.07 6.57 -12.14
N ARG A 407 5.64 7.82 -12.04
CA ARG A 407 6.21 8.93 -12.83
C ARG A 407 7.67 9.19 -12.48
N TRP A 408 8.01 9.18 -11.21
CA TRP A 408 9.40 9.35 -10.80
C TRP A 408 10.28 8.20 -11.29
N ILE A 409 9.80 6.96 -11.20
CA ILE A 409 10.49 5.77 -11.73
C ILE A 409 10.70 5.90 -13.25
N ALA A 410 9.65 6.21 -13.99
CA ALA A 410 9.72 6.34 -15.44
C ALA A 410 10.75 7.39 -15.86
N LYS A 411 10.71 8.57 -15.25
CA LYS A 411 11.66 9.65 -15.53
C LYS A 411 13.09 9.34 -15.07
N ALA A 412 13.27 8.57 -14.01
CA ALA A 412 14.59 8.09 -13.61
C ALA A 412 15.17 7.12 -14.64
N LEU A 413 14.34 6.24 -15.21
CA LEU A 413 14.73 5.29 -16.24
C LEU A 413 15.05 5.95 -17.60
N SER A 414 14.41 7.06 -17.96
CA SER A 414 14.73 7.83 -19.17
C SER A 414 15.95 8.78 -18.96
N GLY A 415 16.29 9.07 -17.70
CA GLY A 415 17.28 10.08 -17.35
C GLY A 415 16.72 11.51 -17.30
N SER A 416 15.40 11.69 -17.48
CA SER A 416 14.72 12.99 -17.37
C SER A 416 14.66 13.48 -15.92
N ALA A 417 14.71 12.57 -14.93
CA ALA A 417 14.90 12.86 -13.51
C ALA A 417 16.21 12.24 -13.02
N GLU A 418 17.10 13.06 -12.51
CA GLU A 418 18.39 12.61 -11.98
C GLU A 418 18.23 12.00 -10.59
N LEU A 419 18.72 10.76 -10.40
CA LEU A 419 18.85 10.16 -9.08
C LEU A 419 20.19 10.51 -8.45
N PRO A 420 20.23 10.66 -7.11
CA PRO A 420 21.51 10.76 -6.40
C PRO A 420 22.35 9.49 -6.63
N GLY A 421 23.68 9.65 -6.52
CA GLY A 421 24.56 8.48 -6.58
C GLY A 421 24.25 7.45 -5.46
N ARG A 422 24.65 6.20 -5.70
CA ARG A 422 24.41 5.05 -4.81
C ARG A 422 24.71 5.38 -3.33
N ASP A 423 25.89 5.92 -3.03
CA ASP A 423 26.31 6.22 -1.66
C ASP A 423 25.40 7.24 -0.96
N VAL A 424 24.86 8.20 -1.72
CA VAL A 424 23.92 9.20 -1.18
C VAL A 424 22.58 8.54 -0.87
N MET A 425 22.10 7.67 -1.73
CA MET A 425 20.85 6.92 -1.51
C MET A 425 20.98 5.95 -0.34
N SER A 426 22.10 5.23 -0.22
CA SER A 426 22.37 4.30 0.89
C SER A 426 22.41 5.05 2.22
N LYS A 427 23.18 6.14 2.30
CA LYS A 427 23.22 6.99 3.51
C LYS A 427 21.86 7.58 3.87
N ALA A 428 21.03 7.90 2.89
CA ALA A 428 19.67 8.40 3.15
C ALA A 428 18.76 7.28 3.71
N SER A 429 18.90 6.04 3.24
CA SER A 429 18.21 4.87 3.80
C SER A 429 18.63 4.60 5.24
N GLU A 430 19.94 4.57 5.52
CA GLU A 430 20.49 4.40 6.87
C GLU A 430 20.00 5.52 7.82
N ALA A 431 20.03 6.77 7.35
CA ALA A 431 19.54 7.91 8.14
C ALA A 431 18.05 7.80 8.46
N PHE A 432 17.26 7.27 7.52
CA PHE A 432 15.85 6.99 7.75
C PHE A 432 15.66 5.92 8.84
N GLU A 433 16.34 4.79 8.76
CA GLU A 433 16.28 3.74 9.78
C GLU A 433 16.69 4.25 11.16
N LYS A 434 17.81 4.94 11.25
CA LYS A 434 18.24 5.58 12.50
C LYS A 434 17.21 6.58 13.04
N SER A 435 16.48 7.25 12.16
CA SER A 435 15.38 8.13 12.56
C SER A 435 14.21 7.38 13.19
N LEU A 436 13.92 6.14 12.75
CA LEU A 436 12.89 5.29 13.37
C LEU A 436 13.29 4.93 14.81
N GLU A 437 14.53 4.52 15.01
CA GLU A 437 15.08 4.21 16.35
C GLU A 437 14.99 5.43 17.27
N THR A 438 15.47 6.59 16.81
CA THR A 438 15.45 7.85 17.58
C THR A 438 14.03 8.26 18.00
N ARG A 439 13.03 7.91 17.21
CA ARG A 439 11.61 8.21 17.47
C ARG A 439 10.90 7.07 18.20
N ALA A 440 11.57 5.99 18.57
CA ALA A 440 11.02 4.77 19.13
C ALA A 440 9.86 4.19 18.26
N VAL A 441 10.01 4.25 16.93
CA VAL A 441 9.08 3.66 15.98
C VAL A 441 9.57 2.26 15.63
N ALA A 442 8.75 1.25 15.89
CA ALA A 442 9.10 -0.14 15.54
C ALA A 442 9.28 -0.30 14.01
N LYS A 443 10.27 -1.09 13.58
CA LYS A 443 10.60 -1.33 12.15
C LYS A 443 9.37 -1.67 11.31
N ARG A 444 8.46 -2.51 11.81
CA ARG A 444 7.18 -2.85 11.12
C ARG A 444 6.27 -1.66 10.80
N HIS A 445 6.58 -0.49 11.31
CA HIS A 445 5.86 0.76 11.03
C HIS A 445 6.67 1.74 10.16
N ALA A 446 7.81 1.31 9.61
CA ALA A 446 8.67 2.13 8.78
C ALA A 446 7.93 2.76 7.57
N HIS A 447 7.06 1.99 6.94
CA HIS A 447 6.30 2.44 5.77
C HIS A 447 4.94 3.08 6.11
N ARG A 448 4.62 3.30 7.40
CA ARG A 448 3.37 3.95 7.81
C ARG A 448 3.48 5.48 7.66
N MET A 449 2.66 6.09 6.79
CA MET A 449 2.74 7.52 6.53
C MET A 449 1.68 8.37 7.25
N GLY A 450 0.40 8.05 7.13
CA GLY A 450 -0.66 8.93 7.62
C GLY A 450 -0.60 10.32 6.96
N GLU A 451 -0.57 11.39 7.75
CA GLU A 451 -0.50 12.78 7.23
C GLU A 451 0.78 13.08 6.45
N ALA A 452 1.90 12.42 6.76
CA ALA A 452 3.17 12.65 6.07
C ALA A 452 3.13 12.28 4.58
N GLN A 453 2.12 11.51 4.14
CA GLN A 453 1.94 11.14 2.74
C GLN A 453 1.83 12.34 1.79
N PHE A 454 1.21 13.42 2.23
CA PHE A 454 0.98 14.58 1.36
C PHE A 454 2.29 15.31 1.05
N GLU A 455 3.11 15.54 2.06
CA GLU A 455 4.44 16.13 1.89
C GLU A 455 5.38 15.19 1.11
N TYR A 456 5.30 13.88 1.36
CA TYR A 456 6.03 12.88 0.59
C TYR A 456 5.64 12.89 -0.89
N ASN A 457 4.36 12.95 -1.22
CA ASN A 457 3.90 13.01 -2.60
C ASN A 457 4.36 14.29 -3.31
N ASP A 458 4.33 15.44 -2.62
CA ASP A 458 4.79 16.71 -3.15
C ASP A 458 6.32 16.71 -3.38
N GLU A 459 7.07 16.06 -2.47
CA GLU A 459 8.51 15.86 -2.64
C GLU A 459 8.81 15.01 -3.88
N LEU A 460 8.12 13.89 -4.08
CA LEU A 460 8.29 13.06 -5.27
C LEU A 460 7.89 13.80 -6.55
N ALA A 461 6.79 14.54 -6.51
CA ALA A 461 6.38 15.40 -7.63
C ALA A 461 7.46 16.40 -8.00
N HIS A 462 8.06 17.05 -7.00
CA HIS A 462 9.19 17.98 -7.22
C HIS A 462 10.40 17.26 -7.85
N LEU A 463 10.79 16.08 -7.33
CA LEU A 463 11.93 15.31 -7.84
C LEU A 463 11.75 14.88 -9.31
N CYS A 464 10.54 14.67 -9.75
CA CYS A 464 10.25 14.34 -11.16
C CYS A 464 9.77 15.55 -11.99
N GLY A 465 9.91 16.78 -11.48
CA GLY A 465 9.54 18.01 -12.21
C GLY A 465 8.05 18.10 -12.56
N SER A 466 7.18 17.54 -11.70
CA SER A 466 5.73 17.58 -11.86
C SER A 466 5.09 18.54 -10.86
N PRO A 467 3.90 19.08 -11.13
CA PRO A 467 3.17 19.87 -10.14
C PRO A 467 2.82 18.99 -8.92
N PRO A 468 2.71 19.58 -7.72
CA PRO A 468 2.24 18.88 -6.54
C PRO A 468 0.80 18.42 -6.72
N LEU A 469 0.40 17.42 -5.91
CA LEU A 469 -1.00 17.00 -5.88
C LEU A 469 -1.88 18.10 -5.24
N GLY A 470 -3.14 18.19 -5.68
CA GLY A 470 -4.07 19.19 -5.14
C GLY A 470 -4.25 19.07 -3.63
N THR A 471 -4.15 20.19 -2.90
CA THR A 471 -4.26 20.26 -1.43
C THR A 471 -5.61 19.77 -0.90
N TRP A 472 -6.66 19.83 -1.73
CA TRP A 472 -7.99 19.35 -1.41
C TRP A 472 -8.01 17.86 -1.00
N ARG A 473 -7.04 17.06 -1.47
CA ARG A 473 -6.91 15.64 -1.07
C ARG A 473 -6.59 15.50 0.42
N ALA A 474 -5.70 16.35 0.92
CA ALA A 474 -5.38 16.38 2.34
C ALA A 474 -6.56 16.85 3.20
N GLU A 475 -7.31 17.84 2.72
CA GLU A 475 -8.49 18.37 3.40
C GLU A 475 -9.60 17.31 3.48
N MET A 476 -9.91 16.65 2.36
CA MET A 476 -10.91 15.57 2.30
C MET A 476 -10.51 14.36 3.15
N TYR A 477 -9.25 13.97 3.14
CA TYR A 477 -8.72 12.91 4.00
C TYR A 477 -8.91 13.24 5.49
N ARG A 478 -8.60 14.48 5.90
CA ARG A 478 -8.76 14.94 7.27
C ARG A 478 -10.23 15.00 7.68
N ALA A 479 -11.09 15.56 6.82
CA ALA A 479 -12.54 15.62 7.05
C ALA A 479 -13.12 14.22 7.25
N THR A 480 -12.72 13.26 6.39
CA THR A 480 -13.10 11.85 6.54
C THR A 480 -12.62 11.27 7.87
N GLY A 481 -11.39 11.54 8.27
CA GLY A 481 -10.84 11.08 9.54
C GLY A 481 -11.54 11.67 10.77
N VAL A 482 -11.96 12.93 10.70
CA VAL A 482 -12.76 13.58 11.75
C VAL A 482 -14.12 12.89 11.86
N ARG A 483 -14.84 12.77 10.75
CA ARG A 483 -16.17 12.17 10.73
C ARG A 483 -16.16 10.70 11.14
N LYS A 484 -15.17 9.92 10.72
CA LYS A 484 -15.02 8.52 11.15
C LYS A 484 -14.89 8.38 12.67
N ARG A 485 -14.25 9.35 13.35
CA ARG A 485 -14.12 9.33 14.81
C ARG A 485 -15.40 9.80 15.52
N SER A 486 -16.09 10.80 14.98
CA SER A 486 -17.33 11.32 15.61
C SER A 486 -18.55 10.46 15.31
N GLU A 487 -18.60 9.81 14.14
CA GLU A 487 -19.75 9.05 13.64
C GLU A 487 -19.35 7.68 13.09
N PRO A 488 -18.66 6.83 13.85
CA PRO A 488 -18.00 5.64 13.32
C PRO A 488 -18.95 4.59 12.69
N ARG A 489 -20.23 4.58 13.08
CA ARG A 489 -21.25 3.69 12.50
C ARG A 489 -21.80 4.21 11.17
N THR A 490 -21.92 5.52 11.06
CA THR A 490 -22.69 6.20 10.01
C THR A 490 -21.85 7.13 9.13
N TYR A 491 -20.53 7.21 9.35
CA TYR A 491 -19.68 8.16 8.64
C TYR A 491 -19.75 8.04 7.12
N ARG A 492 -20.05 6.85 6.58
CA ARG A 492 -20.21 6.64 5.15
C ARG A 492 -21.52 7.17 4.59
N ASP A 493 -22.64 7.01 5.33
CA ASP A 493 -24.01 7.24 4.84
C ASP A 493 -24.87 8.09 5.77
N GLY A 494 -24.31 8.64 6.86
CA GLY A 494 -25.07 9.40 7.84
C GLY A 494 -25.57 10.75 7.29
N PRO A 495 -26.67 11.26 7.85
CA PRO A 495 -27.33 12.47 7.37
C PRO A 495 -26.57 13.77 7.70
N THR A 496 -25.53 13.69 8.55
CA THR A 496 -24.74 14.86 8.91
C THR A 496 -24.03 15.42 7.70
N PRO A 497 -24.18 16.73 7.40
CA PRO A 497 -23.49 17.35 6.28
C PRO A 497 -21.98 17.19 6.36
N TRP A 498 -21.34 16.99 5.21
CA TRP A 498 -19.90 16.90 5.12
C TRP A 498 -19.23 18.27 5.23
N SER A 499 -18.16 18.35 6.00
CA SER A 499 -17.35 19.57 6.19
C SER A 499 -16.29 19.78 5.10
N ASP A 500 -16.40 19.09 3.97
CA ASP A 500 -15.40 19.10 2.88
C ASP A 500 -15.94 19.64 1.55
N ALA A 501 -16.94 20.51 1.60
CA ALA A 501 -17.57 21.08 0.40
C ALA A 501 -16.56 21.78 -0.54
N ASP A 502 -15.65 22.58 0.03
CA ASP A 502 -14.61 23.27 -0.74
C ASP A 502 -13.63 22.28 -1.39
N ALA A 503 -13.27 21.21 -0.67
CA ALA A 503 -12.41 20.16 -1.20
C ALA A 503 -13.09 19.38 -2.32
N ARG A 504 -14.39 19.10 -2.22
CA ARG A 504 -15.19 18.48 -3.30
C ARG A 504 -15.25 19.36 -4.54
N GLU A 505 -15.49 20.64 -4.35
CA GLU A 505 -15.52 21.59 -5.46
C GLU A 505 -14.15 21.72 -6.13
N ALA A 506 -13.06 21.69 -5.36
CA ALA A 506 -11.70 21.69 -5.93
C ALA A 506 -11.41 20.39 -6.71
N ALA A 507 -11.89 19.23 -6.22
CA ALA A 507 -11.78 17.96 -6.93
C ALA A 507 -12.53 17.98 -8.26
N ARG A 508 -13.72 18.57 -8.31
CA ARG A 508 -14.49 18.73 -9.55
C ARG A 508 -13.77 19.64 -10.55
N ARG A 509 -13.25 20.78 -10.09
CA ARG A 509 -12.48 21.69 -10.97
C ARG A 509 -11.25 21.01 -11.55
N GLU A 510 -10.53 20.24 -10.75
CA GLU A 510 -9.37 19.46 -11.22
C GLU A 510 -9.81 18.44 -12.28
N ALA A 511 -10.89 17.67 -12.03
CA ALA A 511 -11.42 16.70 -12.98
C ALA A 511 -11.85 17.35 -14.30
N SER A 512 -12.57 18.47 -14.24
CA SER A 512 -13.00 19.22 -15.42
C SER A 512 -11.80 19.77 -16.21
N SER A 513 -10.76 20.23 -15.53
CA SER A 513 -9.54 20.71 -16.18
C SER A 513 -8.78 19.60 -16.92
N CYS A 514 -8.97 18.36 -16.52
CA CYS A 514 -8.45 17.17 -17.18
C CYS A 514 -9.39 16.62 -18.28
N GLY A 515 -10.51 17.29 -18.56
CA GLY A 515 -11.48 16.89 -19.59
C GLY A 515 -12.47 15.82 -19.16
N PHE A 516 -12.62 15.56 -17.85
CA PHE A 516 -13.60 14.60 -17.35
C PHE A 516 -14.93 15.29 -17.02
N GLU A 517 -16.03 14.64 -17.43
CA GLU A 517 -17.37 15.05 -17.03
C GLU A 517 -17.57 14.83 -15.52
N VAL A 518 -18.15 15.83 -14.87
CA VAL A 518 -18.52 15.81 -13.46
C VAL A 518 -20.04 15.98 -13.41
N ASP A 519 -20.74 14.99 -12.84
CA ASP A 519 -22.19 15.05 -12.67
C ASP A 519 -22.54 16.05 -11.55
N PRO A 520 -23.14 17.21 -11.88
CA PRO A 520 -23.49 18.21 -10.87
C PRO A 520 -24.69 17.81 -9.99
N ALA A 521 -25.52 16.87 -10.44
CA ALA A 521 -26.78 16.50 -9.76
C ALA A 521 -26.57 15.66 -8.49
N ARG A 522 -25.38 15.17 -8.22
CA ARG A 522 -25.10 14.26 -7.09
C ARG A 522 -25.12 14.90 -5.72
N ASP A 523 -25.03 16.23 -5.63
CA ASP A 523 -25.01 16.92 -4.32
C ASP A 523 -26.39 17.42 -3.88
N GLU A 524 -27.37 17.48 -4.77
CA GLU A 524 -28.71 17.98 -4.43
C GLU A 524 -29.58 16.95 -3.70
N VAL A 525 -29.22 15.65 -3.74
CA VAL A 525 -29.99 14.57 -3.11
C VAL A 525 -29.77 14.52 -1.58
N GLU A 526 -28.71 15.13 -1.06
CA GLU A 526 -28.44 15.14 0.41
C GLU A 526 -29.15 16.28 1.16
N VAL A 527 -29.82 17.22 0.50
CA VAL A 527 -30.43 18.41 1.14
C VAL A 527 -31.96 18.37 1.19
N GLY A 528 -32.57 17.36 0.64
CA GLY A 528 -34.02 17.33 0.54
C GLY A 528 -34.68 16.07 1.06
N VAL A 529 -34.82 15.91 2.40
CA VAL A 529 -36.04 15.39 3.02
C VAL A 529 -36.10 15.92 4.47
N ALA A 530 -37.05 16.77 4.72
CA ALA A 530 -37.50 17.22 6.02
C ALA A 530 -38.15 16.08 6.82
#